data_5801155a3b9b066b04ef75b03ff9acb9
#
_entry.id   5801155a3b9b066b04ef75b03ff9acb9
#
_cell.length_a   1.000
_cell.length_b   1.000
_cell.length_c   1.000
_cell.angle_alpha   90.00
_cell.angle_beta   90.00
_cell.angle_gamma   90.00
#
_symmetry.space_group_name_H-M   'P 1'
#
loop_
_entity.id
_entity.type
_entity.pdbx_description
1 polymer ?
#
loop_
_entity_poly.entity_id
_entity_poly.type
_entity_poly.pdbx_seq_one_letter_code
_entity_poly.pdbx_strand_id
1 'polypeptide(L)'
;MNSIRKLIKFLIDIFLLNLSLITSIFLKYDQIQITDRNINFFIYYNLSFCIIYFILKIYNNSWRFSGISEYTALISLSVFTTILSYILRNFLDPTIKSSLYFETFIIFTFLLILSRFLMFLTRMNGIIKKDLNQENVLIYGAGESGVLLVKESRINPNFPYKIIGFLDDNPNKIGGKVYSLKVFGG
;
A
#
# COMPACT_ATOMS: atom_id res chain seq x y z
N MET A 1 -4.81 -9.71 -17.84
CA MET A 1 -4.63 -8.41 -17.16
C MET A 1 -4.25 -8.53 -15.68
N ASN A 2 -4.72 -9.54 -14.93
CA ASN A 2 -4.37 -9.71 -13.51
C ASN A 2 -2.92 -10.19 -13.26
N SER A 3 -2.34 -11.03 -14.13
CA SER A 3 -0.97 -11.57 -13.96
C SER A 3 0.11 -10.49 -14.07
N ILE A 4 0.00 -9.59 -15.05
CA ILE A 4 0.97 -8.50 -15.26
C ILE A 4 1.01 -7.57 -14.04
N ARG A 5 -0.14 -7.23 -13.47
CA ARG A 5 -0.20 -6.39 -12.27
C ARG A 5 0.43 -7.06 -11.06
N LYS A 6 0.27 -8.38 -10.91
CA LYS A 6 0.93 -9.15 -9.83
C LYS A 6 2.45 -9.16 -10.00
N LEU A 7 2.93 -9.33 -11.23
CA LEU A 7 4.35 -9.29 -11.55
C LEU A 7 4.96 -7.91 -11.27
N ILE A 8 4.29 -6.84 -11.67
CA ILE A 8 4.76 -5.47 -11.40
C ILE A 8 4.90 -5.21 -9.89
N LYS A 9 3.94 -5.68 -9.08
CA LYS A 9 4.02 -5.57 -7.61
C LYS A 9 5.27 -6.26 -7.07
N PHE A 10 5.46 -7.51 -7.46
CA PHE A 10 6.62 -8.29 -7.04
C PHE A 10 7.93 -7.61 -7.42
N LEU A 11 8.03 -7.07 -8.64
CA LEU A 11 9.21 -6.36 -9.11
C LEU A 11 9.48 -5.08 -8.34
N ILE A 12 8.43 -4.33 -7.98
CA ILE A 12 8.58 -3.14 -7.14
C ILE A 12 9.05 -3.53 -5.74
N ASP A 13 8.43 -4.52 -5.12
CA ASP A 13 8.74 -4.92 -3.76
C ASP A 13 10.17 -5.50 -3.65
N ILE A 14 10.63 -6.30 -4.63
CA ILE A 14 12.01 -6.80 -4.68
C ILE A 14 13.02 -5.68 -4.98
N PHE A 15 12.67 -4.70 -5.81
CA PHE A 15 13.50 -3.52 -6.04
C PHE A 15 13.69 -2.73 -4.74
N LEU A 16 12.63 -2.47 -3.97
CA LEU A 16 12.69 -1.77 -2.69
C LEU A 16 13.51 -2.55 -1.65
N LEU A 17 13.42 -3.89 -1.65
CA LEU A 17 14.27 -4.74 -0.82
C LEU A 17 15.74 -4.51 -1.17
N ASN A 18 16.13 -4.64 -2.44
CA ASN A 18 17.53 -4.48 -2.84
C ASN A 18 18.05 -3.06 -2.58
N LEU A 19 17.20 -2.04 -2.76
CA LEU A 19 17.52 -0.66 -2.38
C LEU A 19 17.79 -0.55 -0.88
N SER A 20 17.00 -1.20 -0.03
CA SER A 20 17.22 -1.21 1.43
C SER A 20 18.50 -1.93 1.84
N LEU A 21 18.87 -3.01 1.14
CA LEU A 21 20.13 -3.73 1.38
C LEU A 21 21.35 -2.86 1.03
N ILE A 22 21.31 -2.19 -0.11
CA ILE A 22 22.38 -1.27 -0.54
C ILE A 22 22.53 -0.12 0.45
N THR A 23 21.41 0.51 0.85
CA THR A 23 21.43 1.64 1.79
C THR A 23 21.94 1.22 3.18
N SER A 24 21.58 0.04 3.68
CA SER A 24 22.07 -0.45 4.98
C SER A 24 23.57 -0.73 4.96
N ILE A 25 24.10 -1.30 3.87
CA ILE A 25 25.55 -1.51 3.70
C ILE A 25 26.28 -0.17 3.62
N PHE A 26 25.77 0.79 2.84
CA PHE A 26 26.35 2.12 2.70
C PHE A 26 26.39 2.86 4.04
N LEU A 27 25.31 2.86 4.81
CA LEU A 27 25.24 3.51 6.13
C LEU A 27 26.20 2.87 7.13
N LYS A 28 26.51 1.57 6.96
CA LYS A 28 27.37 0.82 7.90
C LYS A 28 28.84 0.97 7.63
N TYR A 29 29.23 1.07 6.35
CA TYR A 29 30.63 0.98 5.92
C TYR A 29 31.12 2.22 5.18
N ASP A 30 30.26 3.24 5.01
CA ASP A 30 30.52 4.45 4.21
C ASP A 30 30.95 4.17 2.75
N GLN A 31 31.00 2.90 2.36
CA GLN A 31 31.38 2.45 1.02
C GLN A 31 30.63 1.18 0.65
N ILE A 32 30.27 1.07 -0.62
CA ILE A 32 29.71 -0.16 -1.18
C ILE A 32 30.88 -1.06 -1.61
N GLN A 33 31.32 -1.95 -0.72
CA GLN A 33 32.34 -2.95 -1.04
C GLN A 33 31.69 -4.27 -1.46
N ILE A 34 32.10 -4.78 -2.61
CA ILE A 34 31.69 -6.10 -3.09
C ILE A 34 32.60 -7.12 -2.39
N THR A 35 32.14 -7.63 -1.24
CA THR A 35 32.78 -8.74 -0.53
C THR A 35 31.86 -9.96 -0.54
N ASP A 36 32.44 -11.17 -0.45
CA ASP A 36 31.64 -12.42 -0.40
C ASP A 36 30.58 -12.37 0.68
N ARG A 37 30.88 -11.77 1.81
CA ARG A 37 29.98 -11.55 2.93
C ARG A 37 28.75 -10.68 2.55
N ASN A 38 28.96 -9.62 1.78
CA ASN A 38 27.88 -8.76 1.33
C ASN A 38 27.03 -9.48 0.25
N ILE A 39 27.65 -10.27 -0.61
CA ILE A 39 26.96 -11.10 -1.60
C ILE A 39 26.06 -12.12 -0.88
N ASN A 40 26.58 -12.84 0.13
CA ASN A 40 25.81 -13.78 0.93
C ASN A 40 24.63 -13.10 1.63
N PHE A 41 24.81 -11.90 2.16
CA PHE A 41 23.75 -11.09 2.75
C PHE A 41 22.62 -10.81 1.76
N PHE A 42 22.94 -10.40 0.52
CA PHE A 42 21.95 -10.21 -0.55
C PHE A 42 21.22 -11.50 -0.90
N ILE A 43 21.94 -12.62 -1.04
CA ILE A 43 21.37 -13.92 -1.37
C ILE A 43 20.36 -14.35 -0.30
N TYR A 44 20.75 -14.29 0.99
CA TYR A 44 19.89 -14.73 2.09
C TYR A 44 18.60 -13.91 2.19
N TYR A 45 18.69 -12.57 2.01
CA TYR A 45 17.51 -11.72 2.03
C TYR A 45 16.60 -11.94 0.85
N ASN A 46 17.12 -12.01 -0.38
CA ASN A 46 16.32 -12.21 -1.57
C ASN A 46 15.65 -13.60 -1.57
N LEU A 47 16.36 -14.64 -1.15
CA LEU A 47 15.80 -15.99 -0.99
C LEU A 47 14.67 -16.01 0.04
N SER A 48 14.91 -15.45 1.21
CA SER A 48 13.90 -15.33 2.27
C SER A 48 12.68 -14.55 1.83
N PHE A 49 12.89 -13.43 1.14
CA PHE A 49 11.82 -12.61 0.59
C PHE A 49 10.94 -13.40 -0.38
N CYS A 50 11.54 -14.10 -1.34
CA CYS A 50 10.78 -14.91 -2.29
C CYS A 50 9.93 -15.96 -1.57
N ILE A 51 10.50 -16.70 -0.63
CA ILE A 51 9.81 -17.73 0.14
C ILE A 51 8.61 -17.13 0.89
N ILE A 52 8.84 -16.09 1.69
CA ILE A 52 7.80 -15.48 2.53
C ILE A 52 6.73 -14.77 1.67
N TYR A 53 7.13 -14.11 0.58
CA TYR A 53 6.20 -13.44 -0.35
C TYR A 53 5.17 -14.42 -0.93
N PHE A 54 5.61 -15.63 -1.32
CA PHE A 54 4.71 -16.67 -1.82
C PHE A 54 3.88 -17.32 -0.72
N ILE A 55 4.44 -17.59 0.46
CA ILE A 55 3.72 -18.14 1.61
C ILE A 55 2.58 -17.21 2.05
N LEU A 56 2.84 -15.94 2.21
CA LEU A 56 1.86 -14.94 2.63
C LEU A 56 0.89 -14.55 1.50
N LYS A 57 1.07 -15.06 0.28
CA LYS A 57 0.25 -14.75 -0.90
C LYS A 57 0.06 -13.25 -1.14
N ILE A 58 1.08 -12.45 -0.86
CA ILE A 58 1.06 -10.97 -0.97
C ILE A 58 0.63 -10.51 -2.37
N TYR A 59 0.93 -11.32 -3.40
CA TYR A 59 0.51 -11.06 -4.78
C TYR A 59 -1.01 -11.00 -4.99
N ASN A 60 -1.81 -11.56 -4.08
CA ASN A 60 -3.27 -11.57 -4.17
C ASN A 60 -3.92 -10.30 -3.60
N ASN A 61 -3.20 -9.56 -2.76
CA ASN A 61 -3.74 -8.35 -2.14
C ASN A 61 -4.08 -7.30 -3.20
N SER A 62 -5.25 -6.70 -3.07
CA SER A 62 -5.74 -5.70 -4.02
C SER A 62 -5.24 -4.31 -3.65
N TRP A 63 -4.44 -3.70 -4.50
CA TRP A 63 -4.05 -2.28 -4.34
C TRP A 63 -5.22 -1.29 -4.42
N ARG A 64 -6.39 -1.78 -4.80
CA ARG A 64 -7.56 -0.93 -5.01
C ARG A 64 -8.20 -0.47 -3.69
N PHE A 65 -8.02 -1.26 -2.64
CA PHE A 65 -8.59 -1.02 -1.31
C PHE A 65 -7.47 -1.12 -0.28
N SER A 66 -6.62 -0.06 -0.20
CA SER A 66 -5.56 0.01 0.81
C SER A 66 -6.20 0.17 2.20
N GLY A 67 -6.48 -0.95 2.85
CA GLY A 67 -6.98 -1.00 4.22
C GLY A 67 -5.86 -1.36 5.20
N ILE A 68 -6.18 -1.32 6.49
CA ILE A 68 -5.26 -1.71 7.58
C ILE A 68 -4.66 -3.11 7.34
N SER A 69 -5.46 -4.03 6.78
CA SER A 69 -5.01 -5.40 6.45
C SER A 69 -3.87 -5.47 5.43
N GLU A 70 -3.77 -4.51 4.52
CA GLU A 70 -2.65 -4.47 3.56
C GLU A 70 -1.34 -4.05 4.26
N TYR A 71 -1.41 -3.02 5.11
CA TYR A 71 -0.24 -2.57 5.87
C TYR A 71 0.25 -3.64 6.85
N THR A 72 -0.66 -4.35 7.53
CA THR A 72 -0.28 -5.47 8.39
C THR A 72 0.39 -6.61 7.62
N ALA A 73 -0.08 -6.92 6.41
CA ALA A 73 0.54 -7.92 5.55
C ALA A 73 1.97 -7.52 5.09
N LEU A 74 2.20 -6.23 4.78
CA LEU A 74 3.52 -5.73 4.42
C LEU A 74 4.50 -5.73 5.60
N ILE A 75 4.04 -5.35 6.80
CA ILE A 75 4.83 -5.44 8.03
C ILE A 75 5.17 -6.91 8.32
N SER A 76 4.21 -7.82 8.22
CA SER A 76 4.45 -9.25 8.39
C SER A 76 5.46 -9.78 7.38
N LEU A 77 5.39 -9.35 6.11
CA LEU A 77 6.37 -9.70 5.08
C LEU A 77 7.78 -9.29 5.51
N SER A 78 7.97 -8.04 5.93
CA SER A 78 9.31 -7.55 6.32
C SER A 78 9.84 -8.26 7.58
N VAL A 79 8.99 -8.50 8.58
CA VAL A 79 9.37 -9.22 9.82
C VAL A 79 9.81 -10.64 9.49
N PHE A 80 8.97 -11.43 8.82
CA PHE A 80 9.29 -12.84 8.53
C PHE A 80 10.47 -12.99 7.57
N THR A 81 10.59 -12.10 6.59
CA THR A 81 11.77 -12.07 5.69
C THR A 81 13.05 -11.85 6.50
N THR A 82 13.07 -10.89 7.41
CA THR A 82 14.24 -10.60 8.25
C THR A 82 14.56 -11.74 9.19
N ILE A 83 13.56 -12.33 9.84
CA ILE A 83 13.76 -13.47 10.73
C ILE A 83 14.36 -14.66 9.97
N LEU A 84 13.78 -15.02 8.82
CA LEU A 84 14.26 -16.14 8.03
C LEU A 84 15.69 -15.90 7.52
N SER A 85 15.97 -14.70 7.00
CA SER A 85 17.30 -14.31 6.56
C SER A 85 18.33 -14.34 7.69
N TYR A 86 17.95 -13.90 8.90
CA TYR A 86 18.81 -13.95 10.09
C TYR A 86 19.09 -15.38 10.55
N ILE A 87 18.11 -16.27 10.45
CA ILE A 87 18.30 -17.71 10.73
C ILE A 87 19.29 -18.31 9.74
N LEU A 88 19.11 -18.06 8.43
CA LEU A 88 20.04 -18.55 7.40
C LEU A 88 21.48 -18.08 7.64
N ARG A 89 21.67 -16.82 8.02
CA ARG A 89 22.98 -16.30 8.42
C ARG A 89 23.61 -17.11 9.54
N ASN A 90 22.87 -17.40 10.61
CA ASN A 90 23.44 -18.10 11.77
C ASN A 90 23.93 -19.51 11.44
N PHE A 91 23.30 -20.16 10.45
CA PHE A 91 23.69 -21.51 10.01
C PHE A 91 24.78 -21.51 8.94
N LEU A 92 24.77 -20.53 8.04
CA LEU A 92 25.60 -20.56 6.82
C LEU A 92 26.80 -19.60 6.89
N ASP A 93 26.63 -18.41 7.46
CA ASP A 93 27.67 -17.38 7.52
C ASP A 93 27.50 -16.44 8.73
N PRO A 94 27.96 -16.83 9.90
CA PRO A 94 27.85 -16.03 11.14
C PRO A 94 28.71 -14.74 11.12
N THR A 95 29.58 -14.54 10.12
CA THR A 95 30.48 -13.39 10.05
C THR A 95 29.77 -12.08 9.70
N ILE A 96 28.56 -12.16 9.13
CA ILE A 96 27.75 -10.98 8.78
C ILE A 96 27.25 -10.31 10.08
N LYS A 97 27.42 -9.00 10.22
CA LYS A 97 27.00 -8.28 11.42
C LYS A 97 25.48 -8.27 11.62
N SER A 98 25.01 -8.62 12.81
CA SER A 98 23.58 -8.66 13.16
C SER A 98 22.87 -7.31 12.97
N SER A 99 23.60 -6.19 13.20
CA SER A 99 23.04 -4.84 13.06
C SER A 99 22.56 -4.52 11.63
N LEU A 100 23.19 -5.12 10.58
CA LEU A 100 22.75 -4.95 9.20
C LEU A 100 21.32 -5.45 9.00
N TYR A 101 20.92 -6.53 9.65
CA TYR A 101 19.56 -7.08 9.56
C TYR A 101 18.54 -6.16 10.18
N PHE A 102 18.87 -5.52 11.30
CA PHE A 102 17.99 -4.55 11.96
C PHE A 102 17.85 -3.26 11.15
N GLU A 103 18.95 -2.72 10.64
CA GLU A 103 18.97 -1.55 9.76
C GLU A 103 18.15 -1.80 8.49
N THR A 104 18.38 -2.93 7.82
CA THR A 104 17.63 -3.33 6.61
C THR A 104 16.14 -3.50 6.91
N PHE A 105 15.77 -4.11 8.03
CA PHE A 105 14.37 -4.27 8.44
C PHE A 105 13.65 -2.93 8.52
N ILE A 106 14.26 -1.94 9.19
CA ILE A 106 13.65 -0.61 9.34
C ILE A 106 13.49 0.06 7.98
N ILE A 107 14.58 0.11 7.18
CA ILE A 107 14.59 0.77 5.88
C ILE A 107 13.59 0.09 4.92
N PHE A 108 13.59 -1.24 4.85
CA PHE A 108 12.70 -1.99 3.97
C PHE A 108 11.24 -1.78 4.33
N THR A 109 10.89 -1.88 5.64
CA THR A 109 9.53 -1.64 6.12
C THR A 109 9.06 -0.23 5.78
N PHE A 110 9.92 0.77 6.02
CA PHE A 110 9.63 2.17 5.68
C PHE A 110 9.38 2.36 4.18
N LEU A 111 10.23 1.81 3.32
CA LEU A 111 10.09 1.91 1.86
C LEU A 111 8.82 1.21 1.36
N LEU A 112 8.46 0.05 1.91
CA LEU A 112 7.22 -0.64 1.56
C LEU A 112 5.99 0.22 1.91
N ILE A 113 5.93 0.78 3.11
CA ILE A 113 4.81 1.63 3.55
C ILE A 113 4.76 2.90 2.70
N LEU A 114 5.90 3.56 2.50
CA LEU A 114 6.00 4.77 1.69
C LEU A 114 5.53 4.54 0.25
N SER A 115 5.90 3.44 -0.37
CA SER A 115 5.47 3.10 -1.74
C SER A 115 3.95 2.99 -1.86
N ARG A 116 3.29 2.38 -0.87
CA ARG A 116 1.82 2.27 -0.84
C ARG A 116 1.15 3.61 -0.56
N PHE A 117 1.73 4.40 0.33
CA PHE A 117 1.24 5.74 0.61
C PHE A 117 1.32 6.67 -0.60
N LEU A 118 2.44 6.64 -1.34
CA LEU A 118 2.58 7.42 -2.58
C LEU A 118 1.55 6.99 -3.64
N MET A 119 1.31 5.69 -3.80
CA MET A 119 0.26 5.19 -4.69
C MET A 119 -1.14 5.63 -4.26
N PHE A 120 -1.42 5.70 -2.97
CA PHE A 120 -2.66 6.24 -2.44
C PHE A 120 -2.82 7.73 -2.80
N LEU A 121 -1.78 8.54 -2.59
CA LEU A 121 -1.80 9.98 -2.94
C LEU A 121 -2.04 10.22 -4.43
N THR A 122 -1.40 9.47 -5.32
CA THR A 122 -1.60 9.63 -6.77
C THR A 122 -3.03 9.32 -7.20
N ARG A 123 -3.68 8.36 -6.52
CA ARG A 123 -5.10 8.06 -6.76
C ARG A 123 -6.03 9.15 -6.28
N MET A 124 -5.78 9.69 -5.08
CA MET A 124 -6.54 10.81 -4.55
C MET A 124 -6.48 12.02 -5.49
N ASN A 125 -5.31 12.36 -6.00
CA ASN A 125 -5.14 13.43 -6.98
C ASN A 125 -5.86 13.15 -8.31
N GLY A 126 -5.92 11.90 -8.76
CA GLY A 126 -6.70 11.49 -9.93
C GLY A 126 -8.21 11.68 -9.74
N ILE A 127 -8.72 11.39 -8.55
CA ILE A 127 -10.13 11.62 -8.19
C ILE A 127 -10.44 13.12 -8.17
N ILE A 128 -9.58 13.93 -7.56
CA ILE A 128 -9.77 15.40 -7.48
C ILE A 128 -9.79 16.04 -8.88
N LYS A 129 -8.88 15.65 -9.79
CA LYS A 129 -8.86 16.17 -11.17
C LYS A 129 -10.12 15.80 -11.96
N LYS A 130 -10.70 14.64 -11.70
CA LYS A 130 -11.90 14.17 -12.36
C LYS A 130 -13.13 14.95 -11.89
N ASP A 131 -13.15 15.37 -10.64
CA ASP A 131 -14.25 16.14 -10.02
C ASP A 131 -14.53 17.48 -10.74
N LEU A 132 -13.52 18.03 -11.41
CA LEU A 132 -13.62 19.30 -12.13
C LEU A 132 -14.41 19.22 -13.47
N ASN A 133 -14.56 18.01 -14.04
CA ASN A 133 -15.20 17.77 -15.35
C ASN A 133 -16.49 16.98 -15.26
N GLN A 134 -17.04 16.74 -14.06
CA GLN A 134 -18.26 15.98 -13.86
C GLN A 134 -19.47 16.90 -13.70
N GLU A 135 -20.62 16.46 -14.22
CA GLU A 135 -21.89 17.13 -13.95
C GLU A 135 -22.30 17.00 -12.48
N ASN A 136 -22.73 18.11 -11.89
CA ASN A 136 -23.23 18.16 -10.54
C ASN A 136 -24.63 17.55 -10.47
N VAL A 137 -24.84 16.56 -9.61
CA VAL A 137 -26.14 15.91 -9.41
C VAL A 137 -26.53 15.87 -7.94
N LEU A 138 -27.84 15.89 -7.69
CA LEU A 138 -28.45 15.61 -6.40
C LEU A 138 -29.05 14.20 -6.40
N ILE A 139 -28.92 13.48 -5.29
CA ILE A 139 -29.56 12.17 -5.12
C ILE A 139 -30.92 12.40 -4.46
N TYR A 140 -31.98 11.87 -5.05
CA TYR A 140 -33.30 11.84 -4.42
C TYR A 140 -33.35 10.71 -3.40
N GLY A 141 -33.58 11.08 -2.11
CA GLY A 141 -33.57 10.19 -0.96
C GLY A 141 -32.23 10.13 -0.20
N ALA A 142 -32.19 10.70 1.00
CA ALA A 142 -31.06 10.64 1.93
C ALA A 142 -31.16 9.39 2.84
N GLY A 143 -31.46 8.23 2.28
CA GLY A 143 -31.51 6.93 2.91
C GLY A 143 -30.25 6.11 2.66
N GLU A 144 -30.27 4.83 3.10
CA GLU A 144 -29.14 3.92 2.94
C GLU A 144 -28.68 3.73 1.49
N SER A 145 -29.65 3.64 0.55
CA SER A 145 -29.35 3.50 -0.88
C SER A 145 -28.65 4.72 -1.45
N GLY A 146 -29.08 5.93 -1.04
CA GLY A 146 -28.41 7.18 -1.41
C GLY A 146 -26.98 7.26 -0.86
N VAL A 147 -26.78 6.83 0.39
CA VAL A 147 -25.43 6.75 1.01
C VAL A 147 -24.55 5.74 0.29
N LEU A 148 -25.10 4.59 -0.16
CA LEU A 148 -24.36 3.61 -0.95
C LEU A 148 -23.89 4.20 -2.30
N LEU A 149 -24.73 4.98 -2.98
CA LEU A 149 -24.35 5.68 -4.21
C LEU A 149 -23.23 6.68 -3.97
N VAL A 150 -23.27 7.44 -2.87
CA VAL A 150 -22.16 8.35 -2.49
C VAL A 150 -20.88 7.57 -2.21
N LYS A 151 -20.95 6.45 -1.51
CA LYS A 151 -19.79 5.59 -1.28
C LYS A 151 -19.21 5.06 -2.60
N GLU A 152 -20.08 4.57 -3.49
CA GLU A 152 -19.67 4.08 -4.81
C GLU A 152 -19.03 5.20 -5.65
N SER A 153 -19.60 6.41 -5.66
CA SER A 153 -19.04 7.54 -6.39
C SER A 153 -17.63 7.93 -5.93
N ARG A 154 -17.33 7.76 -4.64
CA ARG A 154 -16.00 8.03 -4.07
C ARG A 154 -14.98 6.93 -4.35
N ILE A 155 -15.44 5.68 -4.50
CA ILE A 155 -14.58 4.51 -4.70
C ILE A 155 -14.36 4.24 -6.19
N ASN A 156 -15.37 4.48 -7.02
CA ASN A 156 -15.35 4.18 -8.44
C ASN A 156 -14.77 5.35 -9.26
N PRO A 157 -13.55 5.26 -9.78
CA PRO A 157 -12.97 6.33 -10.57
C PRO A 157 -13.70 6.57 -11.90
N ASN A 158 -14.59 5.67 -12.32
CA ASN A 158 -15.39 5.81 -13.53
C ASN A 158 -16.83 6.27 -13.27
N PHE A 159 -17.15 6.66 -12.03
CA PHE A 159 -18.46 7.22 -11.73
C PHE A 159 -18.67 8.52 -12.52
N PRO A 160 -19.78 8.65 -13.29
CA PRO A 160 -19.89 9.73 -14.28
C PRO A 160 -20.26 11.09 -13.69
N TYR A 161 -20.80 11.14 -12.46
CA TYR A 161 -21.37 12.35 -11.88
C TYR A 161 -20.67 12.77 -10.59
N LYS A 162 -20.72 14.08 -10.30
CA LYS A 162 -20.34 14.65 -9.00
C LYS A 162 -21.57 14.83 -8.13
N ILE A 163 -21.68 14.06 -7.06
CA ILE A 163 -22.77 14.16 -6.12
C ILE A 163 -22.52 15.34 -5.18
N ILE A 164 -23.39 16.36 -5.23
CA ILE A 164 -23.26 17.59 -4.44
C ILE A 164 -24.20 17.64 -3.22
N GLY A 165 -25.20 16.75 -3.14
CA GLY A 165 -26.14 16.70 -2.03
C GLY A 165 -27.24 15.69 -2.23
N PHE A 166 -28.19 15.73 -1.29
CA PHE A 166 -29.40 14.91 -1.32
C PHE A 166 -30.65 15.81 -1.38
N LEU A 167 -31.70 15.30 -1.98
CA LEU A 167 -33.08 15.79 -1.85
C LEU A 167 -33.85 14.75 -1.02
N ASP A 168 -34.52 15.17 0.05
CA ASP A 168 -35.32 14.26 0.90
C ASP A 168 -36.54 15.01 1.42
N ASP A 169 -37.71 14.35 1.44
CA ASP A 169 -38.98 14.94 1.90
C ASP A 169 -39.13 14.85 3.42
N ASN A 170 -38.23 14.15 4.11
CA ASN A 170 -38.29 13.99 5.57
C ASN A 170 -37.82 15.27 6.29
N PRO A 171 -38.73 15.97 7.01
CA PRO A 171 -38.39 17.24 7.70
C PRO A 171 -37.22 17.09 8.70
N ASN A 172 -37.04 15.90 9.28
CA ASN A 172 -35.98 15.65 10.25
C ASN A 172 -34.58 15.57 9.63
N LYS A 173 -34.49 15.43 8.32
CA LYS A 173 -33.22 15.35 7.58
C LYS A 173 -32.89 16.64 6.85
N ILE A 174 -33.91 17.41 6.46
CA ILE A 174 -33.76 18.66 5.69
C ILE A 174 -32.90 19.64 6.47
N GLY A 175 -31.94 20.27 5.78
CA GLY A 175 -30.97 21.20 6.37
C GLY A 175 -29.79 20.55 7.10
N GLY A 176 -29.88 19.24 7.36
CA GLY A 176 -28.81 18.45 7.95
C GLY A 176 -27.76 18.01 6.93
N LYS A 177 -26.81 17.19 7.39
CA LYS A 177 -25.79 16.55 6.56
C LYS A 177 -25.86 15.02 6.70
N VAL A 178 -25.91 14.33 5.59
CA VAL A 178 -25.79 12.87 5.50
C VAL A 178 -24.51 12.55 4.75
N TYR A 179 -23.61 11.79 5.35
CA TYR A 179 -22.31 11.44 4.77
C TYR A 179 -21.51 12.64 4.26
N SER A 180 -21.51 13.75 5.04
CA SER A 180 -20.88 15.05 4.77
C SER A 180 -21.51 15.87 3.61
N LEU A 181 -22.60 15.40 2.99
CA LEU A 181 -23.34 16.10 1.96
C LEU A 181 -24.60 16.72 2.54
N LYS A 182 -24.95 17.92 2.06
CA LYS A 182 -26.14 18.65 2.51
C LYS A 182 -27.41 17.97 2.01
N VAL A 183 -28.44 17.94 2.87
CA VAL A 183 -29.80 17.48 2.51
C VAL A 183 -30.66 18.71 2.25
N PHE A 184 -31.21 18.79 1.05
CA PHE A 184 -32.14 19.82 0.60
C PHE A 184 -33.57 19.29 0.71
N GLY A 185 -34.56 20.19 0.91
CA GLY A 185 -35.97 19.86 0.81
C GLY A 185 -36.38 19.66 -0.66
N GLY A 186 -37.28 18.71 -0.89
CA GLY A 186 -37.96 18.51 -2.19
C GLY A 186 -39.18 19.41 -2.36
#